data_95f64e7dfb3862de0e56fdb1206fda7f
#
_entry.id   95f64e7dfb3862de0e56fdb1206fda7f
#
_cell.length_a   1.000
_cell.length_b   1.000
_cell.length_c   1.000
_cell.angle_alpha   90.00
_cell.angle_beta   90.00
_cell.angle_gamma   90.00
#
_symmetry.space_group_name_H-M   'P 1'
#
loop_
_entity.id
_entity.type
_entity.pdbx_description
1 polymer ?
#
loop_
_entity_poly.entity_id
_entity_poly.type
_entity_poly.pdbx_seq_one_letter_code
_entity_poly.pdbx_strand_id
1 'polypeptide(L)'
;MIKNFIAVILTMLTCLSCNSQQASSGNSANDDVYTTRSGKQVSFTFIKHASLEIKYDGLSIQIDPVQKLPPETDYSRFGKADFIFVTHEHFDHFDKDAIAALSNEQTKVVLNKRCADMLGSDYEFLKQYDEVSAMSNGESMKLRDDISVDAVPAYNITPDRTQFHPKGRDNGYVLDLDGLRIYIAGDTEDIPEMAQLSGIDIAFLPCNQPYTMTPEQLANAAKMFSPKVVYPYHYSETPVEQINDLLKDSGIEVRIRAMK
;
A
#
# COMPACT_ATOMS: atom_id res chain seq x y z
N MET A 1 16.35 -85.43 -21.20
CA MET A 1 15.96 -84.17 -21.89
C MET A 1 15.50 -83.17 -20.85
N ILE A 2 16.42 -82.31 -20.39
CA ILE A 2 16.14 -81.35 -19.36
C ILE A 2 16.56 -79.99 -19.97
N LYS A 3 15.61 -79.09 -20.18
CA LYS A 3 15.83 -77.75 -20.74
C LYS A 3 16.17 -76.78 -19.60
N ASN A 4 17.37 -76.25 -19.64
CA ASN A 4 17.81 -75.19 -18.73
C ASN A 4 17.23 -73.83 -19.18
N PHE A 5 16.49 -73.19 -18.30
CA PHE A 5 16.13 -71.78 -18.45
C PHE A 5 17.16 -70.97 -17.69
N ILE A 6 17.87 -70.10 -18.42
CA ILE A 6 18.74 -69.05 -17.87
C ILE A 6 17.91 -67.78 -17.65
N ALA A 7 17.74 -67.40 -16.39
CA ALA A 7 17.12 -66.13 -16.04
C ALA A 7 18.19 -65.04 -16.09
N VAL A 8 18.01 -64.07 -16.98
CA VAL A 8 18.83 -62.83 -17.04
C VAL A 8 18.19 -61.78 -16.09
N ILE A 9 18.89 -61.52 -14.99
CA ILE A 9 18.51 -60.43 -14.07
C ILE A 9 19.06 -59.10 -14.65
N LEU A 10 18.17 -58.25 -15.11
CA LEU A 10 18.48 -56.87 -15.57
C LEU A 10 18.41 -55.93 -14.38
N THR A 11 19.56 -55.51 -13.83
CA THR A 11 19.67 -54.51 -12.79
C THR A 11 19.45 -53.13 -13.41
N MET A 12 18.28 -52.52 -13.13
CA MET A 12 18.05 -51.10 -13.43
C MET A 12 18.75 -50.23 -12.40
N LEU A 13 19.74 -49.48 -12.86
CA LEU A 13 20.36 -48.39 -12.13
C LEU A 13 19.45 -47.17 -12.23
N THR A 14 18.73 -46.83 -11.16
CA THR A 14 17.97 -45.56 -11.10
C THR A 14 18.91 -44.43 -10.72
N CYS A 15 19.24 -43.58 -11.68
CA CYS A 15 19.87 -42.30 -11.40
C CYS A 15 18.84 -41.38 -10.69
N LEU A 16 19.07 -41.11 -9.42
CA LEU A 16 18.41 -40.01 -8.72
C LEU A 16 19.00 -38.69 -9.27
N SER A 17 18.28 -38.05 -10.19
CA SER A 17 18.51 -36.66 -10.53
C SER A 17 17.98 -35.81 -9.37
N CYS A 18 18.88 -35.21 -8.58
CA CYS A 18 18.56 -34.12 -7.69
C CYS A 18 18.14 -32.93 -8.55
N ASN A 19 16.83 -32.74 -8.70
CA ASN A 19 16.27 -31.52 -9.27
C ASN A 19 16.24 -30.49 -8.13
N SER A 20 17.21 -29.57 -8.13
CA SER A 20 17.14 -28.37 -7.29
C SER A 20 16.01 -27.52 -7.86
N GLN A 21 14.80 -27.67 -7.30
CA GLN A 21 13.74 -26.70 -7.51
C GLN A 21 14.19 -25.38 -6.89
N GLN A 22 14.62 -24.46 -7.74
CA GLN A 22 14.61 -23.05 -7.43
C GLN A 22 13.17 -22.69 -7.08
N ALA A 23 12.94 -22.33 -5.82
CA ALA A 23 11.69 -21.76 -5.38
C ALA A 23 11.52 -20.41 -6.11
N SER A 24 10.80 -20.43 -7.23
CA SER A 24 10.22 -19.21 -7.78
C SER A 24 9.17 -18.75 -6.77
N SER A 25 9.42 -17.64 -6.11
CA SER A 25 8.40 -16.91 -5.35
C SER A 25 7.34 -16.40 -6.33
N GLY A 26 6.44 -17.28 -6.75
CA GLY A 26 5.27 -16.93 -7.53
C GLY A 26 4.28 -16.27 -6.59
N ASN A 27 4.14 -14.95 -6.68
CA ASN A 27 3.02 -14.21 -6.12
C ASN A 27 1.72 -14.79 -6.67
N SER A 28 0.99 -15.57 -5.85
CA SER A 28 -0.35 -15.97 -6.23
C SER A 28 -1.28 -14.76 -6.03
N ALA A 29 -2.20 -14.53 -6.98
CA ALA A 29 -3.19 -13.45 -6.90
C ALA A 29 -4.09 -13.53 -5.63
N ASN A 30 -3.98 -14.59 -4.85
CA ASN A 30 -4.74 -14.80 -3.62
C ASN A 30 -4.03 -14.32 -2.35
N ASP A 31 -2.73 -13.96 -2.43
CA ASP A 31 -1.95 -13.59 -1.24
C ASP A 31 -2.28 -12.20 -0.69
N ASP A 32 -2.98 -11.37 -1.47
CA ASP A 32 -3.32 -9.98 -1.12
C ASP A 32 -4.83 -9.82 -0.85
N VAL A 33 -5.48 -10.89 -0.42
CA VAL A 33 -6.87 -10.88 0.04
C VAL A 33 -6.91 -11.12 1.55
N TYR A 34 -7.61 -10.24 2.25
CA TYR A 34 -7.75 -10.27 3.71
C TYR A 34 -9.22 -10.38 4.09
N THR A 35 -9.46 -10.81 5.31
CA THR A 35 -10.83 -10.98 5.83
C THR A 35 -11.02 -10.07 7.03
N THR A 36 -12.12 -9.30 7.04
CA THR A 36 -12.52 -8.43 8.14
C THR A 36 -13.12 -9.23 9.29
N ARG A 37 -13.46 -8.56 10.40
CA ARG A 37 -14.07 -9.18 11.58
C ARG A 37 -15.39 -9.89 11.27
N SER A 38 -16.23 -9.32 10.39
CA SER A 38 -17.51 -9.93 10.00
C SER A 38 -17.40 -10.94 8.85
N GLY A 39 -16.19 -11.22 8.35
CA GLY A 39 -15.94 -12.18 7.28
C GLY A 39 -16.00 -11.60 5.86
N LYS A 40 -16.08 -10.27 5.71
CA LYS A 40 -16.00 -9.61 4.39
C LYS A 40 -14.57 -9.62 3.86
N GLN A 41 -14.43 -9.68 2.53
CA GLN A 41 -13.12 -9.68 1.90
C GLN A 41 -12.63 -8.25 1.59
N VAL A 42 -11.34 -8.04 1.78
CA VAL A 42 -10.59 -6.86 1.36
C VAL A 42 -9.49 -7.31 0.43
N SER A 43 -9.40 -6.74 -0.76
CA SER A 43 -8.34 -7.05 -1.73
C SER A 43 -7.67 -5.77 -2.23
N PHE A 44 -6.40 -5.91 -2.62
CA PHE A 44 -5.59 -4.80 -3.10
C PHE A 44 -5.24 -4.95 -4.57
N THR A 45 -5.32 -3.85 -5.32
CA THR A 45 -4.72 -3.70 -6.64
C THR A 45 -3.56 -2.73 -6.51
N PHE A 46 -2.35 -3.22 -6.66
CA PHE A 46 -1.12 -2.41 -6.65
C PHE A 46 -0.97 -1.77 -8.03
N ILE A 47 -1.12 -0.45 -8.12
CA ILE A 47 -1.15 0.25 -9.41
C ILE A 47 0.25 0.67 -9.79
N LYS A 48 0.86 1.53 -9.00
CA LYS A 48 2.26 1.99 -9.11
C LYS A 48 2.57 2.98 -7.99
N HIS A 49 3.85 3.18 -7.69
CA HIS A 49 4.33 4.23 -6.79
C HIS A 49 3.59 4.22 -5.44
N ALA A 50 2.75 5.23 -5.17
CA ALA A 50 1.87 5.26 -3.99
C ALA A 50 0.41 4.96 -4.33
N SER A 51 0.09 4.77 -5.62
CA SER A 51 -1.28 4.55 -6.08
C SER A 51 -1.72 3.11 -5.89
N LEU A 52 -2.81 2.90 -5.18
CA LEU A 52 -3.42 1.57 -5.01
C LEU A 52 -4.95 1.66 -4.94
N GLU A 53 -5.61 0.57 -5.31
CA GLU A 53 -7.04 0.38 -5.10
C GLU A 53 -7.29 -0.65 -4.01
N ILE A 54 -8.21 -0.36 -3.10
CA ILE A 54 -8.73 -1.27 -2.09
C ILE A 54 -10.17 -1.60 -2.45
N LYS A 55 -10.47 -2.88 -2.67
CA LYS A 55 -11.84 -3.35 -2.82
C LYS A 55 -12.35 -3.89 -1.50
N TYR A 56 -13.50 -3.41 -1.03
CA TYR A 56 -14.14 -3.83 0.20
C TYR A 56 -15.66 -3.83 0.06
N ASP A 57 -16.31 -4.98 0.21
CA ASP A 57 -17.77 -5.12 0.22
C ASP A 57 -18.48 -4.45 -0.99
N GLY A 58 -17.89 -4.63 -2.18
CA GLY A 58 -18.36 -4.01 -3.42
C GLY A 58 -17.92 -2.56 -3.64
N LEU A 59 -17.31 -1.92 -2.65
CA LEU A 59 -16.78 -0.56 -2.75
C LEU A 59 -15.39 -0.52 -3.39
N SER A 60 -15.10 0.59 -4.05
CA SER A 60 -13.79 0.97 -4.56
C SER A 60 -13.22 2.14 -3.78
N ILE A 61 -12.08 1.93 -3.14
CA ILE A 61 -11.33 2.95 -2.39
C ILE A 61 -10.01 3.16 -3.13
N GLN A 62 -9.75 4.37 -3.58
CA GLN A 62 -8.52 4.73 -4.31
C GLN A 62 -7.61 5.57 -3.42
N ILE A 63 -6.33 5.27 -3.45
CA ILE A 63 -5.31 6.00 -2.70
C ILE A 63 -4.34 6.64 -3.67
N ASP A 64 -4.07 7.93 -3.50
CA ASP A 64 -3.11 8.72 -4.25
C ASP A 64 -3.12 8.40 -5.77
N PRO A 65 -4.27 8.52 -6.46
CA PRO A 65 -4.37 8.13 -7.85
C PRO A 65 -3.60 9.10 -8.75
N VAL A 66 -2.63 8.58 -9.51
CA VAL A 66 -1.80 9.36 -10.45
C VAL A 66 -1.72 8.69 -11.80
N GLN A 67 -2.11 9.42 -12.85
CA GLN A 67 -2.13 8.94 -14.22
C GLN A 67 -0.76 9.04 -14.90
N LYS A 68 -0.15 10.22 -14.83
CA LYS A 68 0.96 10.62 -15.72
C LYS A 68 2.35 10.12 -15.31
N LEU A 69 2.53 9.55 -14.12
CA LEU A 69 3.79 8.89 -13.80
C LEU A 69 4.01 7.70 -14.73
N PRO A 70 5.21 7.53 -15.31
CA PRO A 70 5.52 6.36 -16.14
C PRO A 70 5.55 5.04 -15.32
N PRO A 71 4.99 3.95 -15.87
CA PRO A 71 4.14 3.90 -17.06
C PRO A 71 2.78 4.57 -16.79
N GLU A 72 2.23 5.27 -17.79
CA GLU A 72 0.92 5.90 -17.63
C GLU A 72 -0.17 4.89 -17.29
N THR A 73 -1.11 5.33 -16.44
CA THR A 73 -2.23 4.49 -15.99
C THR A 73 -3.54 5.03 -16.55
N ASP A 74 -4.29 4.18 -17.25
CA ASP A 74 -5.66 4.47 -17.65
C ASP A 74 -6.61 4.16 -16.49
N TYR A 75 -7.03 5.21 -15.77
CA TYR A 75 -7.94 5.07 -14.64
C TYR A 75 -9.38 4.78 -15.03
N SER A 76 -9.77 4.96 -16.30
CA SER A 76 -11.14 4.62 -16.78
C SER A 76 -11.47 3.13 -16.58
N ARG A 77 -10.46 2.27 -16.56
CA ARG A 77 -10.60 0.82 -16.37
C ARG A 77 -11.02 0.39 -14.95
N PHE A 78 -10.86 1.26 -13.95
CA PHE A 78 -11.19 0.96 -12.55
C PHE A 78 -12.66 1.23 -12.21
N GLY A 79 -13.39 1.92 -13.10
CA GLY A 79 -14.74 2.40 -12.81
C GLY A 79 -14.73 3.62 -11.91
N LYS A 80 -15.88 3.94 -11.30
CA LYS A 80 -15.97 5.07 -10.36
C LYS A 80 -15.66 4.59 -8.94
N ALA A 81 -14.91 5.42 -8.21
CA ALA A 81 -14.57 5.15 -6.83
C ALA A 81 -15.70 5.62 -5.89
N ASP A 82 -15.90 4.89 -4.79
CA ASP A 82 -16.73 5.34 -3.67
C ASP A 82 -15.96 6.32 -2.79
N PHE A 83 -14.66 6.06 -2.59
CA PHE A 83 -13.75 6.91 -1.82
C PHE A 83 -12.45 7.14 -2.56
N ILE A 84 -11.93 8.36 -2.49
CA ILE A 84 -10.58 8.71 -2.95
C ILE A 84 -9.87 9.38 -1.78
N PHE A 85 -8.70 8.88 -1.40
CA PHE A 85 -7.84 9.47 -0.39
C PHE A 85 -6.60 10.05 -1.05
N VAL A 86 -6.23 11.27 -0.67
CA VAL A 86 -5.00 11.92 -1.09
C VAL A 86 -4.19 12.31 0.14
N THR A 87 -2.97 11.81 0.23
CA THR A 87 -2.10 12.03 1.39
C THR A 87 -1.51 13.44 1.41
N HIS A 88 -1.08 13.94 0.25
CA HIS A 88 -0.48 15.28 0.13
C HIS A 88 -0.49 15.79 -1.32
N GLU A 89 -0.06 17.04 -1.51
CA GLU A 89 -0.22 17.81 -2.76
C GLU A 89 0.85 17.57 -3.83
N HIS A 90 1.84 16.74 -3.62
CA HIS A 90 2.84 16.51 -4.65
C HIS A 90 2.24 15.84 -5.90
N PHE A 91 2.82 16.14 -7.05
CA PHE A 91 2.29 15.75 -8.36
C PHE A 91 2.23 14.24 -8.58
N ASP A 92 2.98 13.48 -7.81
CA ASP A 92 3.05 12.03 -7.80
C ASP A 92 2.07 11.36 -6.81
N HIS A 93 1.23 12.18 -6.13
CA HIS A 93 0.14 11.74 -5.24
C HIS A 93 -1.19 12.43 -5.54
N PHE A 94 -1.18 13.64 -6.11
CA PHE A 94 -2.36 14.47 -6.36
C PHE A 94 -2.49 14.82 -7.84
N ASP A 95 -3.20 14.00 -8.61
CA ASP A 95 -3.42 14.16 -10.05
C ASP A 95 -4.91 14.37 -10.36
N LYS A 96 -5.25 15.59 -10.85
CA LYS A 96 -6.63 15.97 -11.18
C LYS A 96 -7.26 15.09 -12.25
N ASP A 97 -6.48 14.65 -13.24
CA ASP A 97 -7.01 13.87 -14.36
C ASP A 97 -7.39 12.46 -13.89
N ALA A 98 -6.56 11.86 -13.01
CA ALA A 98 -6.85 10.57 -12.38
C ALA A 98 -8.07 10.66 -11.46
N ILE A 99 -8.15 11.69 -10.60
CA ILE A 99 -9.29 11.91 -9.70
C ILE A 99 -10.57 12.13 -10.52
N ALA A 100 -10.54 12.95 -11.57
CA ALA A 100 -11.70 13.17 -12.44
C ALA A 100 -12.17 11.90 -13.14
N ALA A 101 -11.24 11.06 -13.62
CA ALA A 101 -11.58 9.78 -14.22
C ALA A 101 -12.29 8.83 -13.25
N LEU A 102 -11.94 8.88 -11.96
CA LEU A 102 -12.48 8.03 -10.91
C LEU A 102 -13.73 8.60 -10.24
N SER A 103 -13.99 9.92 -10.31
CA SER A 103 -15.07 10.56 -9.55
C SER A 103 -16.40 10.58 -10.27
N ASN A 104 -17.48 10.52 -9.50
CA ASN A 104 -18.86 10.89 -9.86
C ASN A 104 -19.49 11.67 -8.70
N GLU A 105 -20.78 12.01 -8.80
CA GLU A 105 -21.50 12.79 -7.77
C GLU A 105 -21.58 12.12 -6.39
N GLN A 106 -21.31 10.82 -6.29
CA GLN A 106 -21.36 10.04 -5.04
C GLN A 106 -19.97 9.77 -4.45
N THR A 107 -18.91 10.07 -5.22
CA THR A 107 -17.53 9.83 -4.78
C THR A 107 -17.15 10.79 -3.65
N LYS A 108 -16.74 10.24 -2.51
CA LYS A 108 -16.18 11.03 -1.40
C LYS A 108 -14.68 11.17 -1.55
N VAL A 109 -14.20 12.42 -1.58
CA VAL A 109 -12.77 12.72 -1.70
C VAL A 109 -12.26 13.25 -0.36
N VAL A 110 -11.32 12.54 0.25
CA VAL A 110 -10.68 12.89 1.52
C VAL A 110 -9.26 13.38 1.23
N LEU A 111 -8.97 14.59 1.61
CA LEU A 111 -7.72 15.29 1.33
C LEU A 111 -7.06 15.76 2.62
N ASN A 112 -5.76 16.08 2.58
CA ASN A 112 -5.19 16.93 3.61
C ASN A 112 -5.62 18.40 3.40
N LYS A 113 -5.44 19.23 4.41
CA LYS A 113 -5.83 20.63 4.34
C LYS A 113 -5.11 21.39 3.21
N ARG A 114 -3.84 21.07 2.96
CA ARG A 114 -3.06 21.70 1.88
C ARG A 114 -3.64 21.42 0.50
N CYS A 115 -4.01 20.16 0.21
CA CYS A 115 -4.68 19.80 -1.03
C CYS A 115 -6.02 20.53 -1.17
N ALA A 116 -6.81 20.62 -0.08
CA ALA A 116 -8.09 21.33 -0.10
C ALA A 116 -7.91 22.83 -0.40
N ASP A 117 -6.89 23.46 0.18
CA ASP A 117 -6.56 24.87 -0.09
C ASP A 117 -6.11 25.09 -1.55
N MET A 118 -5.56 24.06 -2.21
CA MET A 118 -5.15 24.09 -3.63
C MET A 118 -6.28 23.79 -4.61
N LEU A 119 -7.49 23.48 -4.13
CA LEU A 119 -8.66 23.28 -4.98
C LEU A 119 -9.06 24.59 -5.66
N GLY A 120 -8.26 24.98 -6.67
CA GLY A 120 -8.50 26.12 -7.53
C GLY A 120 -9.36 25.75 -8.75
N SER A 121 -9.23 26.54 -9.83
CA SER A 121 -9.96 26.31 -11.09
C SER A 121 -9.75 24.93 -11.70
N ASP A 122 -8.58 24.34 -11.51
CA ASP A 122 -8.25 23.03 -12.05
C ASP A 122 -9.00 21.87 -11.38
N TYR A 123 -9.51 22.09 -10.15
CA TYR A 123 -10.27 21.12 -9.37
C TYR A 123 -11.72 21.57 -9.15
N GLU A 124 -12.23 22.51 -9.97
CA GLU A 124 -13.59 23.01 -9.85
C GLU A 124 -14.64 21.89 -9.93
N PHE A 125 -14.35 20.82 -10.68
CA PHE A 125 -15.22 19.65 -10.77
C PHE A 125 -15.41 18.95 -9.40
N LEU A 126 -14.46 19.04 -8.47
CA LEU A 126 -14.62 18.50 -7.11
C LEU A 126 -15.53 19.36 -6.24
N LYS A 127 -15.60 20.67 -6.49
CA LYS A 127 -16.44 21.58 -5.72
C LYS A 127 -17.92 21.41 -6.00
N GLN A 128 -18.29 20.83 -7.14
CA GLN A 128 -19.68 20.48 -7.43
C GLN A 128 -20.19 19.30 -6.62
N TYR A 129 -19.28 18.52 -5.98
CA TYR A 129 -19.60 17.43 -5.10
C TYR A 129 -19.52 17.93 -3.65
N ASP A 130 -20.63 17.84 -2.90
CA ASP A 130 -20.66 18.20 -1.47
C ASP A 130 -19.85 17.25 -0.57
N GLU A 131 -19.07 16.34 -1.17
CA GLU A 131 -18.41 15.22 -0.53
C GLU A 131 -16.87 15.34 -0.51
N VAL A 132 -16.35 16.57 -0.59
CA VAL A 132 -14.92 16.82 -0.36
C VAL A 132 -14.67 17.14 1.10
N SER A 133 -13.86 16.35 1.76
CA SER A 133 -13.50 16.51 3.17
C SER A 133 -12.01 16.76 3.35
N ALA A 134 -11.67 17.87 4.02
CA ALA A 134 -10.30 18.14 4.44
C ALA A 134 -10.06 17.61 5.85
N MET A 135 -9.00 16.83 6.05
CA MET A 135 -8.58 16.35 7.37
C MET A 135 -7.22 16.92 7.75
N SER A 136 -7.09 17.26 9.02
CA SER A 136 -5.81 17.61 9.66
C SER A 136 -5.28 16.43 10.47
N ASN A 137 -3.97 16.42 10.75
CA ASN A 137 -3.36 15.40 11.61
C ASN A 137 -4.11 15.29 12.94
N GLY A 138 -4.46 14.08 13.34
CA GLY A 138 -5.17 13.75 14.59
C GLY A 138 -6.68 13.79 14.48
N GLU A 139 -7.26 14.16 13.33
CA GLU A 139 -8.69 14.08 13.11
C GLU A 139 -9.14 12.68 12.73
N SER A 140 -10.36 12.32 13.13
CA SER A 140 -11.02 11.06 12.80
C SER A 140 -12.35 11.33 12.11
N MET A 141 -12.71 10.50 11.14
CA MET A 141 -13.98 10.60 10.42
C MET A 141 -14.61 9.23 10.25
N LYS A 142 -15.93 9.18 10.50
CA LYS A 142 -16.75 8.02 10.15
C LYS A 142 -17.32 8.21 8.74
N LEU A 143 -16.99 7.29 7.85
CA LEU A 143 -17.42 7.34 6.45
C LEU A 143 -18.68 6.47 6.22
N ARG A 144 -18.74 5.34 6.92
CA ARG A 144 -19.88 4.40 6.93
C ARG A 144 -19.92 3.72 8.30
N ASP A 145 -20.96 2.95 8.61
CA ASP A 145 -21.06 2.28 9.91
C ASP A 145 -19.89 1.32 10.20
N ASP A 146 -19.34 0.73 9.17
CA ASP A 146 -18.22 -0.21 9.20
C ASP A 146 -16.92 0.35 8.58
N ILE A 147 -16.87 1.65 8.26
CA ILE A 147 -15.68 2.31 7.70
C ILE A 147 -15.39 3.60 8.46
N SER A 148 -14.19 3.70 9.02
CA SER A 148 -13.68 4.94 9.59
C SER A 148 -12.24 5.21 9.13
N VAL A 149 -11.80 6.45 9.26
CA VAL A 149 -10.45 6.90 8.94
C VAL A 149 -9.92 7.82 10.03
N ASP A 150 -8.66 7.61 10.40
CA ASP A 150 -7.88 8.51 11.24
C ASP A 150 -6.78 9.14 10.38
N ALA A 151 -6.69 10.47 10.36
CA ALA A 151 -5.58 11.19 9.73
C ALA A 151 -4.40 11.26 10.72
N VAL A 152 -3.27 10.69 10.35
CA VAL A 152 -2.06 10.67 11.17
C VAL A 152 -0.97 11.53 10.53
N PRO A 153 0.00 12.06 11.31
CA PRO A 153 1.08 12.85 10.73
C PRO A 153 1.93 12.07 9.74
N ALA A 154 2.33 12.74 8.65
CA ALA A 154 3.34 12.29 7.72
C ALA A 154 4.34 13.43 7.51
N TYR A 155 5.63 13.20 7.80
CA TYR A 155 6.66 14.23 7.64
C TYR A 155 8.07 13.65 7.75
N ASN A 156 9.07 14.45 7.33
CA ASN A 156 10.48 14.10 7.46
C ASN A 156 11.10 14.71 8.71
N ILE A 157 12.01 13.96 9.37
CA ILE A 157 12.72 14.36 10.58
C ILE A 157 14.23 14.60 10.36
N THR A 158 14.80 14.04 9.28
CA THR A 158 16.20 14.26 8.93
C THR A 158 16.40 15.73 8.53
N PRO A 159 17.35 16.48 9.16
CA PRO A 159 17.46 17.93 8.99
C PRO A 159 17.47 18.43 7.55
N ASP A 160 18.21 17.75 6.67
CA ASP A 160 18.35 18.15 5.26
C ASP A 160 17.19 17.64 4.37
N ARG A 161 16.12 17.08 4.94
CA ARG A 161 14.98 16.50 4.20
C ARG A 161 13.62 17.04 4.64
N THR A 162 13.57 17.81 5.74
CA THR A 162 12.31 18.36 6.28
C THR A 162 11.58 19.27 5.32
N GLN A 163 12.27 19.85 4.31
CA GLN A 163 11.66 20.69 3.28
C GLN A 163 10.78 19.89 2.30
N PHE A 164 11.02 18.60 2.10
CA PHE A 164 10.20 17.76 1.23
C PHE A 164 8.82 17.53 1.86
N HIS A 165 8.80 17.14 3.13
CA HIS A 165 7.58 16.84 3.88
C HIS A 165 7.68 17.50 5.26
N PRO A 166 7.27 18.79 5.39
CA PRO A 166 7.33 19.50 6.67
C PRO A 166 6.25 19.03 7.64
N LYS A 167 6.61 19.01 8.93
CA LYS A 167 5.70 18.58 9.99
C LYS A 167 4.39 19.39 10.01
N GLY A 168 3.25 18.69 10.13
CA GLY A 168 1.91 19.27 10.28
C GLY A 168 1.22 19.63 8.97
N ARG A 169 1.80 19.29 7.80
CA ARG A 169 1.23 19.55 6.49
C ARG A 169 0.54 18.32 5.89
N ASP A 170 1.24 17.18 5.85
CA ASP A 170 0.83 16.00 5.12
C ASP A 170 0.17 14.97 6.04
N ASN A 171 -0.72 14.16 5.49
CA ASN A 171 -1.39 13.08 6.20
C ASN A 171 -0.91 11.71 5.73
N GLY A 172 -0.71 10.78 6.67
CA GLY A 172 -1.01 9.38 6.48
C GLY A 172 -2.45 9.11 6.90
N TYR A 173 -2.98 7.94 6.57
CA TYR A 173 -4.32 7.51 6.93
C TYR A 173 -4.31 6.11 7.55
N VAL A 174 -5.06 5.93 8.64
CA VAL A 174 -5.42 4.61 9.15
C VAL A 174 -6.88 4.38 8.80
N LEU A 175 -7.13 3.47 7.85
CA LEU A 175 -8.46 3.01 7.50
C LEU A 175 -8.84 1.83 8.39
N ASP A 176 -10.00 1.88 9.02
CA ASP A 176 -10.61 0.74 9.69
C ASP A 176 -11.79 0.25 8.83
N LEU A 177 -11.64 -0.93 8.27
CA LEU A 177 -12.64 -1.60 7.46
C LEU A 177 -13.19 -2.80 8.26
N ASP A 178 -14.25 -2.57 9.02
CA ASP A 178 -14.88 -3.60 9.86
C ASP A 178 -13.85 -4.33 10.75
N GLY A 179 -12.97 -3.56 11.38
CA GLY A 179 -11.92 -4.04 12.30
C GLY A 179 -10.64 -4.54 11.63
N LEU A 180 -10.52 -4.52 10.31
CA LEU A 180 -9.24 -4.66 9.60
C LEU A 180 -8.61 -3.26 9.46
N ARG A 181 -7.50 -3.03 10.16
CA ARG A 181 -6.83 -1.72 10.23
C ARG A 181 -5.67 -1.64 9.25
N ILE A 182 -5.76 -0.69 8.32
CA ILE A 182 -4.80 -0.50 7.23
C ILE A 182 -4.16 0.88 7.38
N TYR A 183 -2.85 0.92 7.61
CA TYR A 183 -2.09 2.16 7.65
C TYR A 183 -1.43 2.45 6.29
N ILE A 184 -1.74 3.60 5.74
CA ILE A 184 -1.13 4.17 4.53
C ILE A 184 -0.35 5.39 4.98
N ALA A 185 0.98 5.29 4.97
CA ALA A 185 1.82 6.27 5.62
C ALA A 185 1.88 7.63 4.91
N GLY A 186 1.61 7.67 3.60
CA GLY A 186 1.99 8.83 2.78
C GLY A 186 3.51 8.95 2.70
N ASP A 187 4.00 10.12 2.35
CA ASP A 187 5.44 10.38 2.33
C ASP A 187 5.92 10.87 3.69
N THR A 188 6.75 10.07 4.32
CA THR A 188 7.21 10.29 5.70
C THR A 188 8.53 9.56 5.96
N GLU A 189 9.27 10.00 6.97
CA GLU A 189 10.28 9.18 7.64
C GLU A 189 9.68 8.46 8.86
N ASP A 190 10.52 7.73 9.60
CA ASP A 190 10.16 6.93 10.80
C ASP A 190 9.90 7.84 12.03
N ILE A 191 8.81 8.59 11.97
CA ILE A 191 8.45 9.61 12.96
C ILE A 191 8.01 9.01 14.30
N PRO A 192 8.27 9.70 15.45
CA PRO A 192 7.93 9.19 16.78
C PRO A 192 6.44 8.86 17.00
N GLU A 193 5.55 9.58 16.32
CA GLU A 193 4.10 9.38 16.41
C GLU A 193 3.66 7.98 15.93
N MET A 194 4.45 7.30 15.10
CA MET A 194 4.17 5.92 14.68
C MET A 194 4.12 4.94 15.86
N ALA A 195 4.85 5.21 16.96
CA ALA A 195 4.78 4.39 18.16
C ALA A 195 3.41 4.44 18.88
N GLN A 196 2.54 5.37 18.51
CA GLN A 196 1.18 5.48 19.06
C GLN A 196 0.16 4.68 18.24
N LEU A 197 0.52 4.22 17.04
CA LEU A 197 -0.33 3.36 16.23
C LEU A 197 -0.50 2.00 16.91
N SER A 198 -1.72 1.50 16.94
CA SER A 198 -2.02 0.21 17.57
C SER A 198 -2.99 -0.62 16.74
N GLY A 199 -2.84 -1.95 16.82
CA GLY A 199 -3.73 -2.88 16.14
C GLY A 199 -3.71 -2.77 14.62
N ILE A 200 -2.59 -2.33 14.03
CA ILE A 200 -2.44 -2.25 12.58
C ILE A 200 -2.24 -3.67 12.03
N ASP A 201 -3.11 -4.07 11.12
CA ASP A 201 -3.00 -5.36 10.43
C ASP A 201 -2.06 -5.24 9.22
N ILE A 202 -2.21 -4.17 8.44
CA ILE A 202 -1.49 -3.96 7.19
C ILE A 202 -0.92 -2.54 7.18
N ALA A 203 0.34 -2.39 6.78
CA ALA A 203 0.96 -1.08 6.62
C ALA A 203 1.62 -0.93 5.25
N PHE A 204 1.34 0.19 4.58
CA PHE A 204 2.06 0.65 3.39
C PHE A 204 3.05 1.73 3.83
N LEU A 205 4.34 1.46 3.71
CA LEU A 205 5.42 2.33 4.16
C LEU A 205 6.32 2.73 2.99
N PRO A 206 6.60 4.04 2.78
CA PRO A 206 7.41 4.52 1.68
C PRO A 206 8.90 4.25 1.91
N CYS A 207 9.65 4.03 0.83
CA CYS A 207 11.07 3.74 0.91
C CYS A 207 11.86 4.32 -0.28
N ASN A 208 11.88 5.65 -0.42
CA ASN A 208 12.52 6.33 -1.54
C ASN A 208 13.38 7.51 -1.09
N GLN A 209 14.69 7.35 -1.12
CA GLN A 209 15.62 8.42 -0.77
C GLN A 209 15.79 9.43 -1.92
N PRO A 210 15.94 10.73 -1.63
CA PRO A 210 16.04 11.38 -0.30
C PRO A 210 14.68 11.82 0.29
N TYR A 211 13.57 11.42 -0.32
CA TYR A 211 12.24 11.98 -0.05
C TYR A 211 11.56 11.35 1.17
N THR A 212 11.77 10.05 1.37
CA THR A 212 11.13 9.26 2.43
C THR A 212 12.14 8.37 3.17
N MET A 213 11.76 7.22 3.66
CA MET A 213 12.60 6.32 4.47
C MET A 213 13.71 5.62 3.68
N THR A 214 14.81 5.31 4.37
CA THR A 214 15.71 4.21 3.96
C THR A 214 15.09 2.86 4.33
N PRO A 215 15.61 1.72 3.82
CA PRO A 215 15.17 0.40 4.28
C PRO A 215 15.27 0.21 5.80
N GLU A 216 16.32 0.75 6.45
CA GLU A 216 16.52 0.70 7.89
C GLU A 216 15.50 1.54 8.65
N GLN A 217 15.18 2.76 8.15
CA GLN A 217 14.14 3.61 8.72
C GLN A 217 12.76 2.94 8.59
N LEU A 218 12.45 2.33 7.43
CA LEU A 218 11.20 1.59 7.25
C LEU A 218 11.09 0.41 8.22
N ALA A 219 12.16 -0.35 8.40
CA ALA A 219 12.18 -1.45 9.36
C ALA A 219 12.05 -0.95 10.81
N ASN A 220 12.64 0.20 11.14
CA ASN A 220 12.48 0.85 12.44
C ASN A 220 11.02 1.30 12.64
N ALA A 221 10.43 2.00 11.66
CA ALA A 221 9.03 2.39 11.68
C ALA A 221 8.10 1.20 11.92
N ALA A 222 8.26 0.13 11.13
CA ALA A 222 7.46 -1.09 11.28
C ALA A 222 7.56 -1.70 12.69
N LYS A 223 8.75 -1.70 13.30
CA LYS A 223 8.95 -2.21 14.66
C LYS A 223 8.28 -1.35 15.74
N MET A 224 8.04 -0.05 15.50
CA MET A 224 7.41 0.84 16.48
C MET A 224 5.96 0.44 16.77
N PHE A 225 5.20 -0.02 15.76
CA PHE A 225 3.78 -0.36 15.90
C PHE A 225 3.43 -1.81 15.53
N SER A 226 4.41 -2.59 15.08
CA SER A 226 4.33 -4.05 14.85
C SER A 226 3.09 -4.47 14.06
N PRO A 227 2.93 -4.06 12.80
CA PRO A 227 1.83 -4.53 11.95
C PRO A 227 2.00 -6.01 11.64
N LYS A 228 0.93 -6.70 11.23
CA LYS A 228 1.05 -8.10 10.79
C LYS A 228 1.77 -8.21 9.45
N VAL A 229 1.46 -7.29 8.53
CA VAL A 229 2.02 -7.25 7.17
C VAL A 229 2.50 -5.85 6.83
N VAL A 230 3.68 -5.75 6.20
CA VAL A 230 4.23 -4.52 5.62
C VAL A 230 4.36 -4.67 4.12
N TYR A 231 3.86 -3.68 3.40
CA TYR A 231 4.10 -3.47 1.98
C TYR A 231 5.01 -2.25 1.80
N PRO A 232 6.28 -2.43 1.43
CA PRO A 232 7.07 -1.32 0.93
C PRO A 232 6.44 -0.77 -0.36
N TYR A 233 6.24 0.54 -0.43
CA TYR A 233 5.70 1.21 -1.61
C TYR A 233 6.45 2.50 -1.87
N HIS A 234 6.20 3.21 -2.99
CA HIS A 234 6.91 4.43 -3.33
C HIS A 234 8.43 4.27 -3.22
N TYR A 235 8.99 3.20 -3.79
CA TYR A 235 10.40 2.85 -3.52
C TYR A 235 11.34 3.05 -4.71
N SER A 236 10.83 3.42 -5.90
CA SER A 236 11.66 3.64 -7.10
C SER A 236 12.73 2.55 -7.29
N GLU A 237 14.01 2.91 -7.28
CA GLU A 237 15.12 1.98 -7.41
C GLU A 237 15.73 1.54 -6.06
N THR A 238 15.08 1.85 -4.95
CA THR A 238 15.53 1.39 -3.63
C THR A 238 15.47 -0.14 -3.54
N PRO A 239 16.55 -0.80 -3.08
CA PRO A 239 16.59 -2.26 -2.97
C PRO A 239 15.79 -2.73 -1.74
N VAL A 240 14.47 -2.72 -1.85
CA VAL A 240 13.52 -3.03 -0.76
C VAL A 240 13.56 -4.47 -0.27
N GLU A 241 14.20 -5.38 -0.99
CA GLU A 241 14.44 -6.76 -0.59
C GLU A 241 15.21 -6.87 0.74
N GLN A 242 16.05 -5.88 1.05
CA GLN A 242 16.79 -5.77 2.33
C GLN A 242 15.86 -5.74 3.54
N ILE A 243 14.61 -5.27 3.38
CA ILE A 243 13.63 -5.17 4.46
C ILE A 243 13.29 -6.56 5.02
N ASN A 244 13.34 -7.61 4.19
CA ASN A 244 13.13 -8.99 4.64
C ASN A 244 14.17 -9.38 5.72
N ASP A 245 15.45 -9.07 5.50
CA ASP A 245 16.51 -9.36 6.47
C ASP A 245 16.40 -8.49 7.73
N LEU A 246 16.04 -7.22 7.56
CA LEU A 246 15.89 -6.26 8.66
C LEU A 246 14.70 -6.59 9.59
N LEU A 247 13.68 -7.28 9.09
CA LEU A 247 12.47 -7.66 9.82
C LEU A 247 12.34 -9.17 10.11
N LYS A 248 13.29 -10.01 9.71
CA LYS A 248 13.22 -11.49 9.81
C LYS A 248 12.85 -12.04 11.18
N ASP A 249 13.29 -11.37 12.26
CA ASP A 249 13.07 -11.83 13.65
C ASP A 249 11.96 -11.02 14.36
N SER A 250 11.23 -10.16 13.64
CA SER A 250 10.23 -9.25 14.22
C SER A 250 8.81 -9.86 14.31
N GLY A 251 8.55 -10.94 13.59
CA GLY A 251 7.20 -11.49 13.42
C GLY A 251 6.34 -10.72 12.42
N ILE A 252 6.89 -9.69 11.75
CA ILE A 252 6.23 -8.90 10.73
C ILE A 252 6.45 -9.55 9.36
N GLU A 253 5.39 -9.84 8.63
CA GLU A 253 5.48 -10.34 7.26
C GLU A 253 5.76 -9.18 6.30
N VAL A 254 6.77 -9.34 5.42
CA VAL A 254 7.10 -8.36 4.37
C VAL A 254 6.60 -8.86 3.04
N ARG A 255 5.78 -8.07 2.36
CA ARG A 255 5.25 -8.38 1.02
C ARG A 255 5.66 -7.30 0.02
N ILE A 256 6.61 -7.62 -0.84
CA ILE A 256 7.06 -6.69 -1.89
C ILE A 256 6.16 -6.87 -3.11
N ARG A 257 5.64 -5.75 -3.63
CA ARG A 257 4.81 -5.67 -4.85
C ARG A 257 5.40 -4.62 -5.79
N ALA A 258 4.95 -4.57 -7.03
CA ALA A 258 5.45 -3.63 -8.04
C ALA A 258 4.91 -2.20 -7.78
N MET A 259 5.47 -1.51 -6.78
CA MET A 259 5.10 -0.16 -6.34
C MET A 259 6.29 0.81 -6.45
N LYS A 260 7.04 0.74 -7.56
CA LYS A 260 8.15 1.63 -7.86
C LYS A 260 7.69 3.05 -8.19
#